data_306d1a7442ae9f829bd502b335228bf8
#
_entry.id   306d1a7442ae9f829bd502b335228bf8
#
_cell.length_a   1.000
_cell.length_b   1.000
_cell.length_c   1.000
_cell.angle_alpha   90.00
_cell.angle_beta   90.00
_cell.angle_gamma   90.00
#
_symmetry.space_group_name_H-M   'P 1'
#
loop_
_entity.id
_entity.type
_entity.pdbx_description
1 polymer ?
#
loop_
_entity_poly.entity_id
_entity_poly.type
_entity_poly.pdbx_seq_one_letter_code
_entity_poly.pdbx_strand_id
1 'polypeptide(L)'
;MVYTRGSADDFDNWGRVTGDPGWSWKALWPYIKRNEKWVQPAGGRDPSGQFDPRVHGYKGKVSVSLPWSGPTDRDNRTAQNAELQKEFPVILDQNEGKPIGITWMQSTIGNGERSSAATAYLGSDVRERPNLTILVNTYVTRLLPVKASNRSLDVRSIEIAPRRGAGSTRILSAANEIILSGGVIGTPQILLNSGIGNKTELEALDIPSLLNLPDVGQGLTEHVTTNVAWTVIPSNTTTIDEATALAMWQKNRTGPLTELWSHQILWSRIRSDSSVFKEFKDPSTGPTSPHIEMPLGSAQNGGVCLLTPHSRGSVKLRSKNPFDAPIIDLGLLSHPFDLAAIKEGIRIVKKFYSSAAWDGYITGFRGPDPDKLSNEDFEKVVRDTATGFAHPVGTASMSSKNSKRGVVDHELKLKGAAGIRIVDASVFPYVLAAHTQAAVYILAERAADLIRDAW
;
A
#
# COMPACT_ATOMS: atom_id res chain seq x y z
N MET A 1 4.51 -6.48 4.88
CA MET A 1 3.80 -7.71 5.28
C MET A 1 2.57 -7.42 6.15
N VAL A 2 2.44 -6.23 6.69
CA VAL A 2 1.24 -5.83 7.43
C VAL A 2 0.02 -5.98 6.51
N TYR A 3 -1.02 -6.65 7.00
CA TYR A 3 -2.24 -6.91 6.26
C TYR A 3 -3.37 -6.06 6.81
N THR A 4 -3.67 -4.97 6.13
CA THR A 4 -4.75 -4.05 6.47
C THR A 4 -5.56 -3.76 5.22
N ARG A 5 -6.89 -3.83 5.33
CA ARG A 5 -7.78 -3.61 4.17
C ARG A 5 -8.11 -2.14 3.96
N GLY A 6 -8.04 -1.35 5.02
CA GLY A 6 -8.46 0.05 5.01
C GLY A 6 -9.91 0.25 5.43
N SER A 7 -10.40 1.47 5.25
CA SER A 7 -11.76 1.82 5.62
C SER A 7 -12.78 1.48 4.53
N ALA A 8 -14.02 1.22 4.93
CA ALA A 8 -15.13 1.07 4.00
C ALA A 8 -15.33 2.33 3.15
N ASP A 9 -15.15 3.52 3.74
CA ASP A 9 -15.28 4.80 3.05
C ASP A 9 -14.31 4.94 1.88
N ASP A 10 -13.09 4.39 2.02
CA ASP A 10 -12.08 4.44 0.95
C ASP A 10 -12.55 3.68 -0.30
N PHE A 11 -13.05 2.46 -0.13
CA PHE A 11 -13.56 1.67 -1.25
C PHE A 11 -14.89 2.19 -1.79
N ASP A 12 -15.77 2.71 -0.94
CA ASP A 12 -17.02 3.34 -1.38
C ASP A 12 -16.72 4.59 -2.23
N ASN A 13 -15.65 5.31 -1.89
CA ASN A 13 -15.17 6.40 -2.73
C ASN A 13 -14.56 5.92 -4.06
N TRP A 14 -13.90 4.74 -4.11
CA TRP A 14 -13.51 4.15 -5.40
C TRP A 14 -14.73 3.94 -6.29
N GLY A 15 -15.82 3.39 -5.73
CA GLY A 15 -17.10 3.27 -6.45
C GLY A 15 -17.61 4.60 -7.00
N ARG A 16 -17.52 5.67 -6.21
CA ARG A 16 -17.95 7.02 -6.62
C ARG A 16 -17.09 7.63 -7.74
N VAL A 17 -15.75 7.58 -7.61
CA VAL A 17 -14.85 8.22 -8.59
C VAL A 17 -14.78 7.45 -9.90
N THR A 18 -14.99 6.15 -9.88
CA THR A 18 -15.05 5.31 -11.08
C THR A 18 -16.44 5.30 -11.74
N GLY A 19 -17.47 5.67 -10.98
CA GLY A 19 -18.86 5.54 -11.40
C GLY A 19 -19.35 4.08 -11.47
N ASP A 20 -18.63 3.15 -10.84
CA ASP A 20 -18.96 1.73 -10.77
C ASP A 20 -19.07 1.27 -9.31
N PRO A 21 -20.31 1.01 -8.80
CA PRO A 21 -20.53 0.54 -7.44
C PRO A 21 -19.87 -0.82 -7.15
N GLY A 22 -19.43 -1.55 -8.18
CA GLY A 22 -18.65 -2.78 -8.02
C GLY A 22 -17.31 -2.56 -7.30
N TRP A 23 -16.79 -1.34 -7.23
CA TRP A 23 -15.61 -0.96 -6.46
C TRP A 23 -15.90 -0.55 -5.02
N SER A 24 -17.17 -0.57 -4.57
CA SER A 24 -17.54 -0.29 -3.19
C SER A 24 -17.12 -1.41 -2.23
N TRP A 25 -16.96 -1.08 -0.95
CA TRP A 25 -16.66 -2.05 0.11
C TRP A 25 -17.56 -3.27 0.09
N LYS A 26 -18.87 -3.04 0.00
CA LYS A 26 -19.86 -4.13 -0.03
C LYS A 26 -19.67 -5.06 -1.24
N ALA A 27 -19.43 -4.49 -2.42
CA ALA A 27 -19.24 -5.27 -3.65
C ALA A 27 -17.90 -6.02 -3.66
N LEU A 28 -16.86 -5.46 -3.02
CA LEU A 28 -15.54 -6.09 -2.93
C LEU A 28 -15.44 -7.14 -1.81
N TRP A 29 -16.41 -7.23 -0.92
CA TRP A 29 -16.39 -8.16 0.20
C TRP A 29 -16.17 -9.63 -0.18
N PRO A 30 -16.80 -10.19 -1.24
CA PRO A 30 -16.51 -11.55 -1.70
C PRO A 30 -15.05 -11.75 -2.12
N TYR A 31 -14.44 -10.75 -2.78
CA TYR A 31 -13.04 -10.79 -3.22
C TYR A 31 -12.06 -10.71 -2.04
N ILE A 32 -12.41 -9.89 -1.03
CA ILE A 32 -11.69 -9.82 0.24
C ILE A 32 -11.58 -11.21 0.86
N LYS A 33 -12.70 -11.92 1.00
CA LYS A 33 -12.73 -13.27 1.58
C LYS A 33 -12.11 -14.35 0.67
N ARG A 34 -12.16 -14.16 -0.63
CA ARG A 34 -11.61 -15.10 -1.62
C ARG A 34 -10.08 -15.13 -1.63
N ASN A 35 -9.43 -14.00 -1.42
CA ASN A 35 -7.97 -13.96 -1.41
C ASN A 35 -7.36 -14.47 -0.11
N GLU A 36 -8.05 -14.35 1.02
CA GLU A 36 -7.50 -14.55 2.35
C GLU A 36 -7.70 -15.96 2.89
N LYS A 37 -6.66 -16.45 3.58
CA LYS A 37 -6.69 -17.66 4.41
C LYS A 37 -6.19 -17.32 5.80
N TRP A 38 -7.10 -17.05 6.72
CA TRP A 38 -6.74 -16.89 8.13
C TRP A 38 -6.17 -18.19 8.68
N VAL A 39 -5.06 -18.11 9.39
CA VAL A 39 -4.38 -19.24 10.03
C VAL A 39 -3.96 -18.89 11.46
N GLN A 40 -3.83 -19.90 12.30
CA GLN A 40 -3.35 -19.74 13.67
C GLN A 40 -1.95 -19.12 13.70
N PRO A 41 -1.61 -18.32 14.72
CA PRO A 41 -0.24 -17.87 14.95
C PRO A 41 0.73 -19.04 15.03
N ALA A 42 1.97 -18.83 14.58
CA ALA A 42 3.02 -19.83 14.66
C ALA A 42 3.16 -20.31 16.13
N GLY A 43 3.28 -21.63 16.32
CA GLY A 43 3.29 -22.23 17.66
C GLY A 43 1.91 -22.48 18.27
N GLY A 44 0.82 -22.05 17.64
CA GLY A 44 -0.55 -22.42 18.02
C GLY A 44 -1.06 -21.75 19.30
N ARG A 45 -0.52 -20.57 19.67
CA ARG A 45 -1.07 -19.81 20.82
C ARG A 45 -2.52 -19.41 20.60
N ASP A 46 -3.26 -19.20 21.68
CA ASP A 46 -4.62 -18.70 21.64
C ASP A 46 -4.66 -17.21 21.21
N PRO A 47 -5.32 -16.87 20.09
CA PRO A 47 -5.51 -15.51 19.62
C PRO A 47 -6.84 -14.90 20.05
N SER A 48 -7.56 -15.49 20.98
CA SER A 48 -8.88 -15.02 21.43
C SER A 48 -8.84 -13.56 21.86
N GLY A 49 -9.82 -12.77 21.40
CA GLY A 49 -9.89 -11.33 21.67
C GLY A 49 -8.90 -10.46 20.85
N GLN A 50 -8.18 -11.03 19.87
CA GLN A 50 -7.21 -10.30 19.07
C GLN A 50 -7.63 -10.13 17.60
N PHE A 51 -8.74 -10.73 17.18
CA PHE A 51 -9.34 -10.59 15.85
C PHE A 51 -10.81 -11.00 15.88
N ASP A 52 -11.58 -10.59 14.87
CA ASP A 52 -12.95 -11.03 14.66
C ASP A 52 -13.02 -12.13 13.58
N PRO A 53 -13.28 -13.39 13.93
CA PRO A 53 -13.33 -14.48 12.95
C PRO A 53 -14.39 -14.31 11.86
N ARG A 54 -15.42 -13.48 12.09
CA ARG A 54 -16.51 -13.27 11.11
C ARG A 54 -16.07 -12.46 9.90
N VAL A 55 -15.05 -11.60 10.05
CA VAL A 55 -14.60 -10.72 8.97
C VAL A 55 -13.53 -11.35 8.08
N HIS A 56 -12.97 -12.51 8.47
CA HIS A 56 -11.88 -13.17 7.76
C HIS A 56 -12.32 -14.22 6.76
N GLY A 57 -11.49 -14.44 5.73
CA GLY A 57 -11.56 -15.56 4.80
C GLY A 57 -10.71 -16.75 5.29
N TYR A 58 -11.13 -17.97 5.00
CA TYR A 58 -10.44 -19.20 5.45
C TYR A 58 -10.02 -20.12 4.30
N LYS A 59 -10.41 -19.81 3.06
CA LYS A 59 -10.23 -20.68 1.89
C LYS A 59 -9.36 -20.05 0.79
N GLY A 60 -8.90 -18.82 1.00
CA GLY A 60 -8.09 -18.09 0.03
C GLY A 60 -6.65 -18.60 -0.07
N LYS A 61 -5.84 -17.89 -0.81
CA LYS A 61 -4.45 -18.26 -1.09
C LYS A 61 -3.44 -17.53 -0.19
N VAL A 62 -3.75 -16.30 0.21
CA VAL A 62 -2.86 -15.47 1.03
C VAL A 62 -3.08 -15.81 2.50
N SER A 63 -2.13 -16.45 3.14
CA SER A 63 -2.20 -16.71 4.57
C SER A 63 -2.03 -15.42 5.37
N VAL A 64 -2.92 -15.22 6.35
CA VAL A 64 -2.89 -14.06 7.26
C VAL A 64 -2.94 -14.58 8.69
N SER A 65 -2.13 -14.00 9.56
CA SER A 65 -2.03 -14.38 10.96
C SER A 65 -1.62 -13.21 11.85
N LEU A 66 -1.63 -13.48 13.15
CA LEU A 66 -1.13 -12.61 14.21
C LEU A 66 0.34 -12.93 14.55
N PRO A 67 1.03 -12.08 15.36
CA PRO A 67 2.37 -12.34 15.85
C PRO A 67 2.52 -13.71 16.54
N TRP A 68 3.73 -14.27 16.48
CA TRP A 68 4.05 -15.51 17.16
C TRP A 68 3.91 -15.38 18.67
N SER A 69 4.52 -14.35 19.26
CA SER A 69 4.42 -14.13 20.69
C SER A 69 3.03 -13.56 21.08
N GLY A 70 2.65 -13.83 22.31
CA GLY A 70 1.44 -13.30 22.90
C GLY A 70 1.61 -11.87 23.41
N PRO A 71 0.60 -11.36 24.16
CA PRO A 71 0.68 -10.04 24.76
C PRO A 71 1.91 -9.87 25.67
N THR A 72 2.58 -8.71 25.52
CA THR A 72 3.70 -8.28 26.33
C THR A 72 3.26 -7.25 27.37
N ASP A 73 4.14 -6.86 28.31
CA ASP A 73 3.88 -5.77 29.26
C ASP A 73 3.52 -4.46 28.51
N ARG A 74 4.18 -4.16 27.41
CA ARG A 74 3.86 -3.00 26.59
C ARG A 74 2.45 -3.08 26.00
N ASP A 75 2.03 -4.24 25.52
CA ASP A 75 0.68 -4.42 24.96
C ASP A 75 -0.39 -4.24 26.04
N ASN A 76 -0.10 -4.69 27.27
CA ASN A 76 -0.95 -4.46 28.43
C ASN A 76 -1.03 -2.97 28.80
N ARG A 77 0.09 -2.24 28.75
CA ARG A 77 0.12 -0.78 28.94
C ARG A 77 -0.70 -0.04 27.87
N THR A 78 -0.68 -0.51 26.64
CA THR A 78 -1.53 0.02 25.58
C THR A 78 -3.02 -0.15 25.91
N ALA A 79 -3.42 -1.31 26.41
CA ALA A 79 -4.80 -1.54 26.87
C ALA A 79 -5.17 -0.62 28.04
N GLN A 80 -4.29 -0.48 29.05
CA GLN A 80 -4.49 0.46 30.15
C GLN A 80 -4.60 1.91 29.66
N ASN A 81 -3.79 2.30 28.65
CA ASN A 81 -3.88 3.61 28.05
C ASN A 81 -5.25 3.88 27.42
N ALA A 82 -5.84 2.89 26.74
CA ALA A 82 -7.17 3.00 26.17
C ALA A 82 -8.28 3.14 27.27
N GLU A 83 -8.06 2.56 28.42
CA GLU A 83 -8.94 2.75 29.60
C GLU A 83 -8.89 4.19 30.12
N LEU A 84 -7.70 4.79 30.18
CA LEU A 84 -7.46 6.14 30.68
C LEU A 84 -7.79 7.23 29.64
N GLN A 85 -7.52 6.96 28.36
CA GLN A 85 -7.72 7.90 27.26
C GLN A 85 -8.72 7.32 26.24
N LYS A 86 -10.02 7.52 26.50
CA LYS A 86 -11.13 6.96 25.70
C LYS A 86 -11.16 7.41 24.24
N GLU A 87 -10.37 8.39 23.87
CA GLU A 87 -10.19 8.81 22.46
C GLU A 87 -9.35 7.82 21.64
N PHE A 88 -8.61 6.90 22.30
CA PHE A 88 -7.84 5.82 21.67
C PHE A 88 -8.45 4.45 22.02
N PRO A 89 -9.65 4.13 21.52
CA PRO A 89 -10.34 2.89 21.88
C PRO A 89 -9.60 1.67 21.34
N VAL A 90 -9.64 0.57 22.08
CA VAL A 90 -9.28 -0.75 21.52
C VAL A 90 -10.43 -1.23 20.66
N ILE A 91 -10.13 -1.65 19.44
CA ILE A 91 -11.06 -2.29 18.51
C ILE A 91 -10.63 -3.74 18.26
N LEU A 92 -11.61 -4.62 18.05
CA LEU A 92 -11.32 -6.04 17.89
C LEU A 92 -10.57 -6.35 16.59
N ASP A 93 -10.96 -5.69 15.48
CA ASP A 93 -10.37 -5.98 14.18
C ASP A 93 -10.36 -4.76 13.25
N GLN A 94 -9.17 -4.38 12.78
CA GLN A 94 -9.00 -3.27 11.83
C GLN A 94 -9.56 -3.58 10.43
N ASN A 95 -9.77 -4.84 10.12
CA ASN A 95 -10.14 -5.34 8.79
C ASN A 95 -11.65 -5.47 8.57
N GLU A 96 -12.46 -4.97 9.52
CA GLU A 96 -13.93 -4.87 9.36
C GLU A 96 -14.41 -3.66 8.55
N GLY A 97 -13.47 -2.77 8.14
CA GLY A 97 -13.79 -1.54 7.40
C GLY A 97 -13.93 -0.29 8.25
N LYS A 98 -13.67 -0.38 9.56
CA LYS A 98 -13.69 0.73 10.54
C LYS A 98 -12.43 0.68 11.41
N PRO A 99 -11.26 0.99 10.86
CA PRO A 99 -9.98 0.73 11.53
C PRO A 99 -9.64 1.68 12.69
N ILE A 100 -10.41 2.77 12.91
CA ILE A 100 -10.03 3.81 13.89
C ILE A 100 -10.01 3.25 15.30
N GLY A 101 -8.83 3.24 15.91
CA GLY A 101 -8.56 2.70 17.24
C GLY A 101 -7.25 1.93 17.30
N ILE A 102 -7.04 1.25 18.42
CA ILE A 102 -5.89 0.37 18.66
C ILE A 102 -6.31 -1.06 18.34
N THR A 103 -5.50 -1.76 17.59
CA THR A 103 -5.79 -3.14 17.19
C THR A 103 -4.53 -3.98 17.12
N TRP A 104 -4.71 -5.29 17.14
CA TRP A 104 -3.63 -6.24 16.90
C TRP A 104 -3.24 -6.24 15.42
N MET A 105 -1.94 -6.16 15.18
CA MET A 105 -1.39 -6.14 13.83
C MET A 105 -1.47 -7.53 13.20
N GLN A 106 -2.13 -7.60 12.05
CA GLN A 106 -2.22 -8.80 11.24
C GLN A 106 -1.20 -8.72 10.09
N SER A 107 -0.68 -9.85 9.68
CA SER A 107 0.33 -9.90 8.61
C SER A 107 0.20 -11.13 7.72
N THR A 108 0.77 -11.02 6.51
CA THR A 108 0.81 -12.12 5.54
C THR A 108 1.86 -13.15 5.95
N ILE A 109 1.51 -13.96 6.95
CA ILE A 109 2.30 -15.07 7.50
C ILE A 109 1.42 -16.32 7.53
N GLY A 110 2.00 -17.47 7.20
CA GLY A 110 1.36 -18.76 7.35
C GLY A 110 2.37 -19.85 7.62
N ASN A 111 2.10 -20.73 8.57
CA ASN A 111 3.01 -21.82 8.96
C ASN A 111 4.44 -21.35 9.32
N GLY A 112 4.56 -20.18 9.95
CA GLY A 112 5.85 -19.58 10.29
C GLY A 112 6.67 -19.09 9.10
N GLU A 113 6.05 -18.86 7.96
CA GLU A 113 6.67 -18.37 6.73
C GLU A 113 5.91 -17.18 6.16
N ARG A 114 6.62 -16.34 5.39
CA ARG A 114 6.00 -15.24 4.67
C ARG A 114 5.08 -15.74 3.56
N SER A 115 3.82 -15.31 3.55
CA SER A 115 2.87 -15.55 2.47
C SER A 115 2.94 -14.40 1.46
N SER A 116 3.74 -14.58 0.42
CA SER A 116 3.87 -13.62 -0.69
C SER A 116 2.98 -14.00 -1.87
N ALA A 117 2.84 -13.12 -2.87
CA ALA A 117 2.16 -13.46 -4.11
C ALA A 117 2.77 -14.69 -4.79
N ALA A 118 4.11 -14.82 -4.75
CA ALA A 118 4.79 -15.98 -5.32
C ALA A 118 4.44 -17.28 -4.60
N THR A 119 4.43 -17.28 -3.26
CA THR A 119 4.09 -18.48 -2.48
C THR A 119 2.59 -18.80 -2.50
N ALA A 120 1.74 -17.77 -2.55
CA ALA A 120 0.28 -17.93 -2.52
C ALA A 120 -0.31 -18.33 -3.88
N TYR A 121 0.17 -17.72 -4.98
CA TYR A 121 -0.43 -17.87 -6.31
C TYR A 121 0.44 -18.61 -7.34
N LEU A 122 1.75 -18.80 -7.07
CA LEU A 122 2.68 -19.51 -7.95
C LEU A 122 3.32 -20.71 -7.24
N GLY A 123 2.51 -21.50 -6.52
CA GLY A 123 2.92 -22.81 -6.01
C GLY A 123 3.33 -23.76 -7.13
N SER A 124 3.93 -24.91 -6.80
CA SER A 124 4.35 -25.92 -7.80
C SER A 124 3.20 -26.36 -8.70
N ASP A 125 2.03 -26.60 -8.11
CA ASP A 125 0.78 -26.95 -8.81
C ASP A 125 0.35 -25.96 -9.89
N VAL A 126 0.68 -24.68 -9.71
CA VAL A 126 0.37 -23.62 -10.68
C VAL A 126 1.48 -23.48 -11.71
N ARG A 127 2.75 -23.51 -11.26
CA ARG A 127 3.91 -23.36 -12.18
C ARG A 127 4.04 -24.49 -13.19
N GLU A 128 3.55 -25.68 -12.85
CA GLU A 128 3.60 -26.87 -13.68
C GLU A 128 2.43 -26.99 -14.67
N ARG A 129 1.51 -26.01 -14.67
CA ARG A 129 0.38 -26.01 -15.62
C ARG A 129 0.86 -25.85 -17.06
N PRO A 130 0.41 -26.71 -17.99
CA PRO A 130 0.86 -26.68 -19.38
C PRO A 130 0.45 -25.40 -20.13
N ASN A 131 -0.55 -24.69 -19.64
CA ASN A 131 -1.03 -23.43 -20.22
C ASN A 131 -0.40 -22.18 -19.58
N LEU A 132 0.59 -22.31 -18.68
CA LEU A 132 1.29 -21.20 -18.06
C LEU A 132 2.77 -21.23 -18.44
N THR A 133 3.23 -20.12 -19.06
CA THR A 133 4.66 -19.91 -19.34
C THR A 133 5.17 -18.72 -18.54
N ILE A 134 6.23 -18.91 -17.76
CA ILE A 134 6.86 -17.88 -16.96
C ILE A 134 8.24 -17.56 -17.52
N LEU A 135 8.41 -16.35 -18.05
CA LEU A 135 9.69 -15.86 -18.56
C LEU A 135 10.38 -15.02 -17.47
N VAL A 136 11.40 -15.57 -16.85
CA VAL A 136 12.25 -14.87 -15.88
C VAL A 136 13.39 -14.10 -16.56
N ASN A 137 13.98 -13.14 -15.86
CA ASN A 137 15.10 -12.32 -16.39
C ASN A 137 14.77 -11.58 -17.71
N THR A 138 13.48 -11.34 -17.94
CA THR A 138 12.94 -10.72 -19.15
C THR A 138 12.34 -9.36 -18.81
N TYR A 139 12.65 -8.36 -19.62
CA TYR A 139 12.17 -6.99 -19.48
C TYR A 139 11.24 -6.66 -20.64
N VAL A 140 10.08 -6.07 -20.35
CA VAL A 140 9.18 -5.53 -21.38
C VAL A 140 9.64 -4.12 -21.68
N THR A 141 10.11 -3.88 -22.90
CA THR A 141 10.63 -2.57 -23.31
C THR A 141 9.54 -1.63 -23.77
N ARG A 142 8.54 -2.15 -24.51
CA ARG A 142 7.40 -1.36 -25.00
C ARG A 142 6.27 -2.24 -25.51
N LEU A 143 5.11 -1.62 -25.64
CA LEU A 143 3.92 -2.12 -26.33
C LEU A 143 4.02 -1.80 -27.82
N LEU A 144 3.48 -2.68 -28.65
CA LEU A 144 3.46 -2.47 -30.10
C LEU A 144 2.00 -2.51 -30.58
N PRO A 145 1.57 -1.47 -31.33
CA PRO A 145 0.23 -1.46 -31.91
C PRO A 145 0.14 -2.47 -33.06
N VAL A 146 -1.04 -3.03 -33.26
CA VAL A 146 -1.41 -3.67 -34.52
C VAL A 146 -1.52 -2.57 -35.58
N LYS A 147 -1.08 -2.81 -36.81
CA LYS A 147 -1.21 -1.83 -37.90
C LYS A 147 -2.66 -1.31 -37.95
N ALA A 148 -2.82 -0.02 -37.73
CA ALA A 148 -4.06 0.66 -37.49
C ALA A 148 -5.13 0.37 -38.54
N SER A 149 -6.31 -0.07 -38.12
CA SER A 149 -7.55 0.28 -38.78
C SER A 149 -8.02 1.66 -38.26
N ASN A 150 -8.55 2.50 -39.08
CA ASN A 150 -8.72 3.96 -38.96
C ASN A 150 -9.48 4.53 -37.74
N ARG A 151 -9.69 3.85 -36.61
CA ARG A 151 -10.58 4.37 -35.54
C ARG A 151 -10.14 4.20 -34.07
N SER A 152 -9.22 3.29 -33.73
CA SER A 152 -8.70 3.16 -32.35
C SER A 152 -7.34 2.50 -32.34
N LEU A 153 -6.49 2.86 -31.38
CA LEU A 153 -5.24 2.17 -31.10
C LEU A 153 -5.57 0.75 -30.58
N ASP A 154 -5.14 -0.29 -31.30
CA ASP A 154 -5.22 -1.68 -30.83
C ASP A 154 -3.81 -2.17 -30.49
N VAL A 155 -3.62 -2.63 -29.27
CA VAL A 155 -2.32 -3.06 -28.74
C VAL A 155 -2.40 -4.56 -28.42
N ARG A 156 -1.68 -5.36 -29.19
CA ARG A 156 -1.72 -6.83 -29.08
C ARG A 156 -0.33 -7.45 -28.97
N SER A 157 0.73 -6.64 -29.00
CA SER A 157 2.09 -7.16 -28.99
C SER A 157 2.95 -6.40 -28.01
N ILE A 158 3.96 -7.07 -27.47
CA ILE A 158 4.99 -6.51 -26.61
C ILE A 158 6.36 -6.81 -27.21
N GLU A 159 7.28 -5.87 -27.04
CA GLU A 159 8.70 -6.12 -27.25
C GLU A 159 9.34 -6.48 -25.91
N ILE A 160 10.09 -7.57 -25.91
CA ILE A 160 10.82 -8.05 -24.73
C ILE A 160 12.31 -8.14 -25.01
N ALA A 161 13.11 -7.98 -23.96
CA ALA A 161 14.57 -8.11 -24.00
C ALA A 161 15.09 -8.77 -22.71
N PRO A 162 16.32 -9.29 -22.71
CA PRO A 162 16.98 -9.69 -21.48
C PRO A 162 17.08 -8.52 -20.50
N ARG A 163 16.86 -8.76 -19.21
CA ARG A 163 16.82 -7.71 -18.16
C ARG A 163 18.04 -6.79 -18.14
N ARG A 164 19.21 -7.26 -18.55
CA ARG A 164 20.45 -6.46 -18.58
C ARG A 164 20.70 -5.75 -19.90
N GLY A 165 19.72 -5.74 -20.82
CA GLY A 165 19.85 -5.06 -22.11
C GLY A 165 20.82 -5.71 -23.10
N ALA A 166 21.49 -6.79 -22.71
CA ALA A 166 22.41 -7.51 -23.59
C ALA A 166 21.66 -8.61 -24.36
N GLY A 167 21.56 -8.51 -25.68
CA GLY A 167 20.94 -9.50 -26.56
C GLY A 167 19.86 -8.92 -27.47
N SER A 168 19.31 -9.79 -28.34
CA SER A 168 18.26 -9.41 -29.28
C SER A 168 16.91 -9.26 -28.61
N THR A 169 16.12 -8.29 -29.04
CA THR A 169 14.71 -8.16 -28.69
C THR A 169 13.87 -9.23 -29.36
N ARG A 170 12.73 -9.57 -28.77
CA ARG A 170 11.72 -10.46 -29.34
C ARG A 170 10.36 -9.82 -29.23
N ILE A 171 9.45 -10.21 -30.10
CA ILE A 171 8.05 -9.76 -30.07
C ILE A 171 7.18 -10.95 -29.67
N LEU A 172 6.30 -10.70 -28.72
CA LEU A 172 5.22 -11.63 -28.34
C LEU A 172 3.88 -10.98 -28.61
N SER A 173 2.94 -11.75 -29.15
CA SER A 173 1.59 -11.27 -29.47
C SER A 173 0.55 -12.03 -28.65
N ALA A 174 -0.44 -11.31 -28.14
CA ALA A 174 -1.56 -11.84 -27.40
C ALA A 174 -2.75 -12.05 -28.35
N ALA A 175 -3.43 -13.20 -28.21
CA ALA A 175 -4.68 -13.47 -28.92
C ALA A 175 -5.82 -12.57 -28.38
N ASN A 176 -5.95 -12.47 -27.06
CA ASN A 176 -7.03 -11.75 -26.41
C ASN A 176 -6.60 -10.35 -25.96
N GLU A 177 -5.80 -10.23 -24.92
CA GLU A 177 -5.36 -8.95 -24.39
C GLU A 177 -3.99 -9.05 -23.68
N ILE A 178 -3.37 -7.90 -23.47
CA ILE A 178 -2.17 -7.71 -22.66
C ILE A 178 -2.62 -7.14 -21.30
N ILE A 179 -2.07 -7.68 -20.21
CA ILE A 179 -2.31 -7.20 -18.87
C ILE A 179 -1.00 -6.66 -18.32
N LEU A 180 -0.93 -5.35 -18.07
CA LEU A 180 0.21 -4.74 -17.41
C LEU A 180 0.06 -4.88 -15.89
N SER A 181 1.09 -5.42 -15.24
CA SER A 181 1.22 -5.53 -13.80
C SER A 181 2.65 -5.17 -13.37
N GLY A 182 3.21 -4.13 -14.00
CA GLY A 182 4.57 -3.64 -13.74
C GLY A 182 4.69 -2.80 -12.47
N GLY A 183 3.59 -2.57 -11.77
CA GLY A 183 3.51 -1.74 -10.58
C GLY A 183 3.60 -0.25 -10.89
N VAL A 184 3.61 0.54 -9.82
CA VAL A 184 3.52 2.01 -9.86
C VAL A 184 4.63 2.68 -10.68
N ILE A 185 5.77 2.02 -10.81
CA ILE A 185 6.93 2.53 -11.55
C ILE A 185 7.01 1.89 -12.94
N GLY A 186 6.95 0.56 -13.03
CA GLY A 186 7.16 -0.14 -14.30
C GLY A 186 6.01 0.04 -15.29
N THR A 187 4.77 0.06 -14.82
CA THR A 187 3.61 0.23 -15.70
C THR A 187 3.62 1.57 -16.44
N PRO A 188 3.75 2.75 -15.78
CA PRO A 188 3.85 4.00 -16.52
C PRO A 188 5.12 4.07 -17.39
N GLN A 189 6.25 3.50 -16.96
CA GLN A 189 7.46 3.45 -17.77
C GLN A 189 7.24 2.70 -19.09
N ILE A 190 6.57 1.53 -19.05
CA ILE A 190 6.22 0.76 -20.26
C ILE A 190 5.30 1.58 -21.17
N LEU A 191 4.25 2.21 -20.61
CA LEU A 191 3.33 3.06 -21.39
C LEU A 191 4.06 4.22 -22.07
N LEU A 192 4.86 4.96 -21.33
CA LEU A 192 5.62 6.10 -21.83
C LEU A 192 6.62 5.70 -22.92
N ASN A 193 7.39 4.62 -22.71
CA ASN A 193 8.31 4.06 -23.73
C ASN A 193 7.56 3.62 -25.00
N SER A 194 6.26 3.34 -24.89
CA SER A 194 5.40 2.94 -26.00
C SER A 194 4.76 4.11 -26.73
N GLY A 195 5.08 5.36 -26.36
CA GLY A 195 4.45 6.54 -26.95
C GLY A 195 3.03 6.82 -26.41
N ILE A 196 2.68 6.27 -25.24
CA ILE A 196 1.39 6.48 -24.57
C ILE A 196 1.62 7.34 -23.33
N GLY A 197 1.23 8.61 -23.38
CA GLY A 197 1.49 9.58 -22.32
C GLY A 197 1.29 11.01 -22.77
N ASN A 198 1.90 11.96 -22.05
CA ASN A 198 1.89 13.36 -22.46
C ASN A 198 2.67 13.56 -23.78
N LYS A 199 1.98 13.94 -24.83
CA LYS A 199 2.55 14.10 -26.18
C LYS A 199 3.78 14.99 -26.17
N THR A 200 3.72 16.16 -25.55
CA THR A 200 4.83 17.13 -25.53
C THR A 200 6.07 16.57 -24.81
N GLU A 201 5.88 15.88 -23.67
CA GLU A 201 6.99 15.26 -22.92
C GLU A 201 7.63 14.11 -23.71
N LEU A 202 6.83 13.31 -24.43
CA LEU A 202 7.31 12.21 -25.25
C LEU A 202 8.10 12.72 -26.47
N GLU A 203 7.56 13.69 -27.19
CA GLU A 203 8.22 14.28 -28.37
C GLU A 203 9.54 14.98 -28.00
N ALA A 204 9.63 15.56 -26.81
CA ALA A 204 10.89 16.14 -26.29
C ALA A 204 11.99 15.09 -26.05
N LEU A 205 11.64 13.81 -25.97
CA LEU A 205 12.57 12.67 -25.87
C LEU A 205 12.73 11.89 -27.19
N ASP A 206 12.28 12.44 -28.32
CA ASP A 206 12.22 11.75 -29.62
C ASP A 206 11.41 10.45 -29.59
N ILE A 207 10.36 10.38 -28.78
CA ILE A 207 9.43 9.24 -28.74
C ILE A 207 8.15 9.66 -29.49
N PRO A 208 7.80 9.00 -30.61
CA PRO A 208 6.56 9.29 -31.33
C PRO A 208 5.34 9.05 -30.45
N SER A 209 4.45 10.04 -30.34
CA SER A 209 3.22 9.89 -29.57
C SER A 209 2.20 9.04 -30.33
N LEU A 210 1.87 7.87 -29.79
CA LEU A 210 0.83 6.97 -30.30
C LEU A 210 -0.55 7.33 -29.73
N LEU A 211 -0.59 7.72 -28.44
CA LEU A 211 -1.80 8.09 -27.73
C LEU A 211 -1.49 9.20 -26.73
N ASN A 212 -2.11 10.37 -26.93
CA ASN A 212 -1.98 11.45 -25.95
C ASN A 212 -2.87 11.18 -24.73
N LEU A 213 -2.25 10.67 -23.67
CA LEU A 213 -2.89 10.33 -22.38
C LEU A 213 -2.06 10.93 -21.24
N PRO A 214 -2.17 12.25 -20.99
CA PRO A 214 -1.25 13.03 -20.18
C PRO A 214 -1.20 12.63 -18.69
N ASP A 215 -2.20 11.90 -18.20
CA ASP A 215 -2.23 11.43 -16.81
C ASP A 215 -1.32 10.20 -16.56
N VAL A 216 -0.72 9.58 -17.59
CA VAL A 216 0.25 8.49 -17.42
C VAL A 216 1.48 9.00 -16.70
N GLY A 217 1.84 8.33 -15.61
CA GLY A 217 2.97 8.70 -14.75
C GLY A 217 2.69 9.88 -13.81
N GLN A 218 1.51 10.49 -13.87
CA GLN A 218 1.13 11.62 -13.02
C GLN A 218 0.27 11.18 -11.83
N GLY A 219 0.25 12.03 -10.78
CA GLY A 219 -0.62 11.80 -9.62
C GLY A 219 -0.13 10.70 -8.67
N LEU A 220 1.14 10.33 -8.72
CA LEU A 220 1.74 9.44 -7.75
C LEU A 220 1.41 9.94 -6.34
N THR A 221 0.84 9.06 -5.52
CA THR A 221 0.51 9.35 -4.13
C THR A 221 1.26 8.36 -3.24
N GLU A 222 1.86 8.87 -2.18
CA GLU A 222 2.64 8.07 -1.22
C GLU A 222 2.35 8.55 0.19
N HIS A 223 2.24 7.64 1.15
CA HIS A 223 2.16 7.98 2.56
C HIS A 223 3.47 8.64 3.02
N VAL A 224 3.33 9.66 3.86
CA VAL A 224 4.48 10.40 4.39
C VAL A 224 4.69 10.02 5.85
N THR A 225 5.89 9.56 6.19
CA THR A 225 6.24 9.24 7.57
C THR A 225 7.38 10.11 8.06
N THR A 226 7.33 10.47 9.35
CA THR A 226 8.45 11.09 10.06
C THR A 226 8.73 10.33 11.34
N ASN A 227 10.00 10.30 11.75
CA ASN A 227 10.42 9.58 12.93
C ASN A 227 10.10 10.39 14.20
N VAL A 228 9.42 9.73 15.12
CA VAL A 228 9.28 10.14 16.51
C VAL A 228 9.65 8.96 17.40
N ALA A 229 10.26 9.24 18.55
CA ALA A 229 10.70 8.17 19.45
C ALA A 229 10.63 8.65 20.90
N TRP A 230 10.69 7.69 21.79
CA TRP A 230 10.75 7.95 23.23
C TRP A 230 11.96 7.24 23.83
N THR A 231 12.52 7.82 24.87
CA THR A 231 13.45 7.11 25.74
C THR A 231 12.64 6.21 26.65
N VAL A 232 12.95 4.91 26.63
CA VAL A 232 12.25 3.91 27.45
C VAL A 232 13.24 3.28 28.43
N ILE A 233 12.73 2.84 29.58
CA ILE A 233 13.49 1.99 30.49
C ILE A 233 13.60 0.60 29.86
N PRO A 234 14.79 0.05 29.66
CA PRO A 234 14.97 -1.27 29.10
C PRO A 234 14.22 -2.32 29.94
N SER A 235 13.46 -3.19 29.28
CA SER A 235 12.88 -4.36 29.94
C SER A 235 13.95 -5.46 30.08
N ASN A 236 13.91 -6.20 31.18
CA ASN A 236 14.78 -7.35 31.41
C ASN A 236 14.37 -8.59 30.56
N THR A 237 13.91 -8.38 29.33
CA THR A 237 13.57 -9.52 28.46
C THR A 237 14.86 -10.19 27.96
N THR A 238 14.96 -11.49 28.19
CA THR A 238 16.01 -12.31 27.64
C THR A 238 15.90 -12.31 26.11
N THR A 239 16.89 -11.75 25.44
CA THR A 239 16.96 -11.82 23.97
C THR A 239 17.38 -13.23 23.57
N ILE A 240 16.58 -13.86 22.71
CA ILE A 240 16.94 -15.13 22.08
C ILE A 240 17.99 -14.83 21.01
N ASP A 241 19.15 -15.47 21.07
CA ASP A 241 20.18 -15.28 20.05
C ASP A 241 19.78 -15.84 18.70
N GLU A 242 20.43 -15.35 17.62
CA GLU A 242 20.08 -15.68 16.25
C GLU A 242 20.17 -17.19 15.93
N ALA A 243 21.16 -17.89 16.46
CA ALA A 243 21.33 -19.31 16.22
C ALA A 243 20.20 -20.14 16.86
N THR A 244 19.84 -19.79 18.08
CA THR A 244 18.67 -20.38 18.77
C THR A 244 17.37 -20.06 18.05
N ALA A 245 17.17 -18.82 17.60
CA ALA A 245 16.00 -18.42 16.83
C ALA A 245 15.88 -19.20 15.51
N LEU A 246 17.00 -19.38 14.79
CA LEU A 246 17.06 -20.19 13.58
C LEU A 246 16.75 -21.67 13.84
N ALA A 247 17.31 -22.24 14.92
CA ALA A 247 17.05 -23.63 15.31
C ALA A 247 15.54 -23.84 15.64
N MET A 248 14.91 -22.92 16.36
CA MET A 248 13.46 -22.95 16.63
C MET A 248 12.65 -22.96 15.35
N TRP A 249 12.99 -22.07 14.41
CA TRP A 249 12.30 -21.97 13.14
C TRP A 249 12.52 -23.22 12.27
N GLN A 250 13.74 -23.73 12.18
CA GLN A 250 14.04 -24.94 11.41
C GLN A 250 13.29 -26.16 11.95
N LYS A 251 13.21 -26.28 13.28
CA LYS A 251 12.60 -27.43 13.95
C LYS A 251 11.07 -27.40 13.89
N ASN A 252 10.45 -26.28 14.22
CA ASN A 252 9.02 -26.18 14.47
C ASN A 252 8.32 -25.04 13.72
N ARG A 253 9.02 -24.25 12.90
CA ARG A 253 8.48 -23.03 12.25
C ARG A 253 7.92 -22.02 13.25
N THR A 254 8.60 -21.83 14.40
CA THR A 254 8.21 -20.97 15.50
C THR A 254 9.37 -20.07 15.94
N GLY A 255 9.12 -19.20 16.91
CA GLY A 255 10.16 -18.37 17.52
C GLY A 255 10.30 -16.99 16.87
N PRO A 256 11.35 -16.24 17.26
CA PRO A 256 11.51 -14.83 16.88
C PRO A 256 11.54 -14.57 15.37
N LEU A 257 11.95 -15.55 14.54
CA LEU A 257 11.93 -15.40 13.08
C LEU A 257 10.52 -15.40 12.47
N THR A 258 9.49 -15.72 13.26
CA THR A 258 8.07 -15.66 12.87
C THR A 258 7.32 -14.52 13.54
N GLU A 259 8.08 -13.61 14.19
CA GLU A 259 7.55 -12.47 14.90
C GLU A 259 7.29 -11.28 13.96
N LEU A 260 6.41 -10.38 14.37
CA LEU A 260 6.22 -9.08 13.77
C LEU A 260 7.02 -8.02 14.55
N TRP A 261 7.43 -6.98 13.84
CA TRP A 261 8.13 -5.84 14.45
C TRP A 261 7.25 -5.01 15.39
N SER A 262 5.93 -5.17 15.31
CA SER A 262 4.94 -4.57 16.20
C SER A 262 3.79 -5.54 16.41
N HIS A 263 3.26 -5.59 17.64
CA HIS A 263 2.05 -6.37 17.95
C HIS A 263 0.78 -5.59 17.70
N GLN A 264 0.83 -4.28 17.94
CA GLN A 264 -0.34 -3.40 17.88
C GLN A 264 -0.07 -2.19 17.01
N ILE A 265 -1.13 -1.60 16.51
CA ILE A 265 -1.12 -0.42 15.66
C ILE A 265 -2.25 0.51 16.08
N LEU A 266 -1.99 1.82 16.10
CA LEU A 266 -2.97 2.86 16.33
C LEU A 266 -3.35 3.51 15.00
N TRP A 267 -4.63 3.56 14.73
CA TRP A 267 -5.25 4.34 13.66
C TRP A 267 -6.03 5.49 14.28
N SER A 268 -5.71 6.71 13.88
CA SER A 268 -6.33 7.90 14.49
C SER A 268 -6.79 8.91 13.45
N ARG A 269 -7.76 9.73 13.86
CA ARG A 269 -8.19 10.89 13.07
C ARG A 269 -7.73 12.18 13.75
N ILE A 270 -7.34 13.14 12.94
CA ILE A 270 -7.26 14.54 13.36
C ILE A 270 -8.70 14.99 13.69
N ARG A 271 -8.89 15.62 14.83
CA ARG A 271 -10.20 16.08 15.30
C ARG A 271 -10.80 17.11 14.35
N SER A 272 -12.11 17.07 14.17
CA SER A 272 -12.82 18.00 13.28
C SER A 272 -12.74 19.47 13.71
N ASP A 273 -12.47 19.73 14.99
CA ASP A 273 -12.27 21.08 15.56
C ASP A 273 -10.80 21.53 15.55
N SER A 274 -9.87 20.72 15.05
CA SER A 274 -8.45 21.08 14.92
C SER A 274 -8.25 22.30 14.03
N SER A 275 -7.21 23.10 14.35
CA SER A 275 -6.79 24.23 13.52
C SER A 275 -6.44 23.83 12.09
N VAL A 276 -6.02 22.59 11.87
CA VAL A 276 -5.76 22.04 10.52
C VAL A 276 -6.99 22.18 9.63
N PHE A 277 -8.19 21.83 10.13
CA PHE A 277 -9.43 21.88 9.35
C PHE A 277 -10.12 23.25 9.35
N LYS A 278 -9.57 24.24 10.03
CA LYS A 278 -9.93 25.65 9.84
C LYS A 278 -9.28 26.23 8.59
N GLU A 279 -8.11 25.71 8.21
CA GLU A 279 -7.31 26.18 7.08
C GLU A 279 -7.51 25.27 5.84
N PHE A 280 -7.60 23.97 6.04
CA PHE A 280 -7.68 22.99 4.95
C PHE A 280 -8.97 22.16 5.04
N LYS A 281 -9.50 21.75 3.88
CA LYS A 281 -10.58 20.78 3.84
C LYS A 281 -10.06 19.40 4.26
N ASP A 282 -10.85 18.65 5.02
CA ASP A 282 -10.56 17.24 5.35
C ASP A 282 -10.43 16.40 4.06
N PRO A 283 -9.25 15.79 3.78
CA PRO A 283 -9.03 15.00 2.57
C PRO A 283 -9.52 13.55 2.70
N SER A 284 -9.89 13.11 3.89
CA SER A 284 -10.35 11.74 4.09
C SER A 284 -11.62 11.45 3.29
N THR A 285 -11.81 10.18 2.95
CA THR A 285 -12.93 9.71 2.13
C THR A 285 -14.24 9.64 2.92
N GLY A 286 -14.16 9.66 4.27
CA GLY A 286 -15.30 9.63 5.16
C GLY A 286 -14.89 9.41 6.62
N PRO A 287 -15.88 9.29 7.53
CA PRO A 287 -15.65 9.26 8.97
C PRO A 287 -14.89 8.01 9.46
N THR A 288 -14.86 6.92 8.69
CA THR A 288 -14.12 5.70 9.06
C THR A 288 -12.68 5.67 8.54
N SER A 289 -12.29 6.63 7.68
CA SER A 289 -10.93 6.72 7.13
C SER A 289 -10.01 7.47 8.10
N PRO A 290 -8.94 6.85 8.63
CA PRO A 290 -7.99 7.50 9.54
C PRO A 290 -7.08 8.47 8.77
N HIS A 291 -6.55 9.48 9.49
CA HIS A 291 -5.52 10.39 8.95
C HIS A 291 -4.11 9.94 9.30
N ILE A 292 -3.97 9.31 10.45
CA ILE A 292 -2.68 9.01 11.08
C ILE A 292 -2.61 7.54 11.45
N GLU A 293 -1.47 6.94 11.15
CA GLU A 293 -1.07 5.63 11.64
C GLU A 293 0.15 5.77 12.54
N MET A 294 0.17 5.01 13.64
CA MET A 294 1.33 4.81 14.48
C MET A 294 1.43 3.35 14.89
N PRO A 295 2.46 2.64 14.42
CA PRO A 295 2.79 1.32 14.93
C PRO A 295 3.26 1.40 16.38
N LEU A 296 2.73 0.54 17.25
CA LEU A 296 3.00 0.52 18.68
C LEU A 296 4.10 -0.49 19.07
N GLY A 297 4.94 -0.88 18.12
CA GLY A 297 5.94 -1.93 18.26
C GLY A 297 7.06 -1.61 19.22
N SER A 298 7.63 -0.42 19.11
CA SER A 298 8.68 0.05 20.00
C SER A 298 8.58 1.55 20.15
N ALA A 299 8.41 2.04 21.36
CA ALA A 299 8.46 3.45 21.64
C ALA A 299 9.84 4.07 21.30
N GLN A 300 10.90 3.27 21.22
CA GLN A 300 12.24 3.73 20.83
C GLN A 300 12.35 4.08 19.35
N ASN A 301 11.58 3.41 18.50
CA ASN A 301 11.63 3.54 17.05
C ASN A 301 10.19 3.70 16.51
N GLY A 302 9.51 4.73 16.95
CA GLY A 302 8.17 5.07 16.50
C GLY A 302 8.20 5.90 15.23
N GLY A 303 7.04 6.06 14.61
CA GLY A 303 6.83 6.94 13.46
C GLY A 303 5.40 7.45 13.46
N VAL A 304 5.22 8.63 12.88
CA VAL A 304 3.91 9.16 12.54
C VAL A 304 3.77 9.08 11.04
N CYS A 305 2.78 8.34 10.56
CA CYS A 305 2.49 8.20 9.14
C CYS A 305 1.21 8.94 8.80
N LEU A 306 1.30 9.89 7.86
CA LEU A 306 0.14 10.57 7.28
C LEU A 306 -0.44 9.68 6.17
N LEU A 307 -1.70 9.27 6.34
CA LEU A 307 -2.40 8.34 5.46
C LEU A 307 -3.22 9.01 4.35
N THR A 308 -3.48 10.30 4.47
CA THR A 308 -4.33 11.05 3.54
C THR A 308 -3.62 12.28 2.97
N PRO A 309 -2.44 12.11 2.33
CA PRO A 309 -1.67 13.24 1.84
C PRO A 309 -2.35 13.94 0.66
N HIS A 310 -2.25 15.26 0.62
CA HIS A 310 -2.62 16.09 -0.54
C HIS A 310 -1.52 16.17 -1.61
N SER A 311 -0.27 15.96 -1.22
CA SER A 311 0.89 16.01 -2.12
C SER A 311 0.80 14.95 -3.21
N ARG A 312 1.29 15.30 -4.40
CA ARG A 312 1.32 14.41 -5.56
C ARG A 312 2.67 14.46 -6.23
N GLY A 313 3.11 13.31 -6.67
CA GLY A 313 4.34 13.11 -7.41
C GLY A 313 4.14 12.62 -8.83
N SER A 314 5.21 12.13 -9.44
CA SER A 314 5.19 11.64 -10.81
C SER A 314 6.29 10.60 -11.08
N VAL A 315 6.06 9.82 -12.15
CA VAL A 315 7.07 8.97 -12.79
C VAL A 315 7.22 9.44 -14.24
N LYS A 316 8.44 9.82 -14.63
CA LYS A 316 8.75 10.33 -15.98
C LYS A 316 9.91 9.57 -16.58
N LEU A 317 9.98 9.51 -17.89
CA LEU A 317 11.17 8.97 -18.56
C LEU A 317 12.37 9.92 -18.41
N ARG A 318 13.54 9.33 -18.25
CA ARG A 318 14.82 10.06 -18.31
C ARG A 318 15.31 10.22 -19.75
N SER A 319 15.05 9.24 -20.59
CA SER A 319 15.46 9.18 -22.00
C SER A 319 14.54 8.21 -22.76
N LYS A 320 14.77 8.07 -24.07
CA LYS A 320 14.12 7.07 -24.91
C LYS A 320 14.67 5.64 -24.77
N ASN A 321 15.74 5.45 -24.00
CA ASN A 321 16.26 4.11 -23.73
C ASN A 321 15.42 3.41 -22.64
N PRO A 322 14.72 2.30 -22.93
CA PRO A 322 13.81 1.66 -21.99
C PRO A 322 14.52 1.05 -20.78
N PHE A 323 15.85 0.90 -20.83
CA PHE A 323 16.65 0.36 -19.71
C PHE A 323 17.12 1.44 -18.74
N ASP A 324 16.99 2.72 -19.08
CA ASP A 324 17.32 3.80 -18.16
C ASP A 324 16.27 3.87 -17.03
N ALA A 325 16.75 4.06 -15.80
CA ALA A 325 15.85 4.25 -14.68
C ALA A 325 15.00 5.52 -14.87
N PRO A 326 13.69 5.46 -14.65
CA PRO A 326 12.83 6.63 -14.74
C PRO A 326 13.18 7.66 -13.66
N ILE A 327 12.73 8.88 -13.86
CA ILE A 327 12.73 9.93 -12.83
C ILE A 327 11.51 9.71 -11.98
N ILE A 328 11.73 9.46 -10.69
CA ILE A 328 10.67 9.23 -9.70
C ILE A 328 10.69 10.41 -8.74
N ASP A 329 9.61 11.17 -8.73
CA ASP A 329 9.37 12.22 -7.77
C ASP A 329 8.17 11.81 -6.90
N LEU A 330 8.39 11.59 -5.61
CA LEU A 330 7.31 11.25 -4.68
C LEU A 330 6.45 12.46 -4.34
N GLY A 331 6.96 13.67 -4.55
CA GLY A 331 6.28 14.93 -4.27
C GLY A 331 5.97 15.15 -2.79
N LEU A 332 6.67 14.46 -1.87
CA LEU A 332 6.38 14.51 -0.43
C LEU A 332 6.38 15.95 0.10
N LEU A 333 5.39 16.26 0.94
CA LEU A 333 5.28 17.57 1.62
C LEU A 333 5.22 18.77 0.64
N SER A 334 4.83 18.55 -0.61
CA SER A 334 4.65 19.63 -1.59
C SER A 334 3.38 20.44 -1.34
N HIS A 335 2.40 19.89 -0.61
CA HIS A 335 1.19 20.58 -0.19
C HIS A 335 1.27 20.96 1.31
N PRO A 336 0.93 22.19 1.71
CA PRO A 336 1.09 22.66 3.10
C PRO A 336 0.21 21.89 4.10
N PHE A 337 -0.93 21.33 3.68
CA PHE A 337 -1.76 20.47 4.51
C PHE A 337 -0.94 19.32 5.13
N ASP A 338 -0.09 18.67 4.34
CA ASP A 338 0.63 17.46 4.78
C ASP A 338 1.52 17.76 5.98
N LEU A 339 2.18 18.92 5.96
CA LEU A 339 3.02 19.36 7.05
C LEU A 339 2.20 19.70 8.31
N ALA A 340 1.08 20.42 8.14
CA ALA A 340 0.16 20.74 9.24
C ALA A 340 -0.44 19.45 9.85
N ALA A 341 -0.79 18.49 9.03
CA ALA A 341 -1.34 17.19 9.45
C ALA A 341 -0.29 16.33 10.20
N ILE A 342 0.96 16.31 9.76
CA ILE A 342 2.07 15.64 10.47
C ILE A 342 2.30 16.30 11.83
N LYS A 343 2.31 17.62 11.91
CA LYS A 343 2.43 18.36 13.17
C LYS A 343 1.35 17.96 14.17
N GLU A 344 0.11 17.87 13.71
CA GLU A 344 -1.00 17.42 14.54
C GLU A 344 -0.90 15.92 14.89
N GLY A 345 -0.45 15.09 13.95
CA GLY A 345 -0.18 13.66 14.18
C GLY A 345 0.85 13.45 15.28
N ILE A 346 1.92 14.25 15.32
CA ILE A 346 2.93 14.21 16.40
C ILE A 346 2.29 14.59 17.75
N ARG A 347 1.38 15.57 17.80
CA ARG A 347 0.65 15.91 19.03
C ARG A 347 -0.24 14.75 19.49
N ILE A 348 -0.94 14.10 18.57
CA ILE A 348 -1.78 12.93 18.85
C ILE A 348 -0.94 11.83 19.49
N VAL A 349 0.21 11.47 18.93
CA VAL A 349 1.04 10.38 19.48
C VAL A 349 1.75 10.79 20.78
N LYS A 350 2.13 12.07 20.95
CA LYS A 350 2.61 12.58 22.25
C LYS A 350 1.55 12.43 23.33
N LYS A 351 0.31 12.80 23.01
CA LYS A 351 -0.84 12.62 23.91
C LYS A 351 -1.08 11.16 24.25
N PHE A 352 -1.01 10.25 23.27
CA PHE A 352 -1.12 8.82 23.48
C PHE A 352 -0.16 8.32 24.58
N TYR A 353 1.11 8.74 24.53
CA TYR A 353 2.14 8.34 25.48
C TYR A 353 2.21 9.21 26.77
N SER A 354 1.26 10.11 27.01
CA SER A 354 1.27 10.99 28.18
C SER A 354 0.46 10.50 29.39
N SER A 355 -0.22 9.36 29.28
CA SER A 355 -1.05 8.83 30.37
C SER A 355 -0.21 8.08 31.42
N ALA A 356 -0.77 7.91 32.63
CA ALA A 356 -0.15 7.14 33.71
C ALA A 356 0.14 5.67 33.37
N ALA A 357 -0.47 5.12 32.30
CA ALA A 357 -0.14 3.77 31.82
C ALA A 357 1.33 3.61 31.42
N TRP A 358 1.99 4.71 31.07
CA TRP A 358 3.39 4.74 30.61
C TRP A 358 4.39 5.12 31.70
N ASP A 359 3.91 5.41 32.94
CA ASP A 359 4.78 5.74 34.07
C ASP A 359 5.76 4.58 34.35
N GLY A 360 7.01 4.93 34.61
CA GLY A 360 8.07 3.96 34.84
C GLY A 360 8.51 3.18 33.58
N TYR A 361 7.93 3.45 32.40
CA TYR A 361 8.33 2.87 31.12
C TYR A 361 8.93 3.91 30.18
N ILE A 362 8.28 5.09 30.03
CA ILE A 362 8.76 6.19 29.18
C ILE A 362 9.37 7.28 30.06
N THR A 363 10.58 7.74 29.70
CA THR A 363 11.33 8.76 30.43
C THR A 363 11.53 10.07 29.65
N GLY A 364 11.28 10.09 28.35
CA GLY A 364 11.42 11.31 27.54
C GLY A 364 10.99 11.11 26.09
N PHE A 365 10.66 12.22 25.43
CA PHE A 365 10.35 12.29 24.02
C PHE A 365 11.59 12.68 23.21
N ARG A 366 11.79 12.02 22.07
CA ARG A 366 12.82 12.31 21.07
C ARG A 366 12.18 12.48 19.70
N GLY A 367 12.37 13.63 19.10
CA GLY A 367 11.80 13.95 17.78
C GLY A 367 11.52 15.43 17.64
N PRO A 368 10.98 15.87 16.51
CA PRO A 368 10.55 17.26 16.32
C PRO A 368 9.36 17.54 17.25
N ASP A 369 9.60 18.34 18.28
CA ASP A 369 8.58 18.69 19.27
C ASP A 369 7.83 19.95 18.83
N PRO A 370 6.56 19.85 18.36
CA PRO A 370 5.83 21.01 17.85
C PRO A 370 5.46 22.03 18.94
N ASP A 371 5.64 21.67 20.21
CA ASP A 371 5.37 22.55 21.35
C ASP A 371 6.62 23.31 21.83
N LYS A 372 7.81 22.92 21.32
CA LYS A 372 9.11 23.50 21.70
C LYS A 372 9.84 24.20 20.55
N LEU A 373 9.60 23.74 19.31
CA LEU A 373 10.23 24.30 18.13
C LEU A 373 9.41 25.49 17.59
N SER A 374 10.11 26.46 16.99
CA SER A 374 9.46 27.41 16.10
C SER A 374 8.79 26.69 14.93
N ASN A 375 7.83 27.32 14.25
CA ASN A 375 7.21 26.71 13.06
C ASN A 375 8.26 26.44 11.98
N GLU A 376 9.20 27.34 11.78
CA GLU A 376 10.28 27.22 10.79
C GLU A 376 11.21 26.03 11.10
N ASP A 377 11.68 25.93 12.35
CA ASP A 377 12.54 24.82 12.79
C ASP A 377 11.80 23.47 12.71
N PHE A 378 10.53 23.45 13.10
CA PHE A 378 9.71 22.26 12.98
C PHE A 378 9.58 21.81 11.51
N GLU A 379 9.23 22.72 10.60
CA GLU A 379 9.15 22.45 9.17
C GLU A 379 10.46 21.90 8.62
N LYS A 380 11.57 22.56 8.97
CA LYS A 380 12.89 22.14 8.52
C LYS A 380 13.19 20.71 8.96
N VAL A 381 13.01 20.38 10.24
CA VAL A 381 13.31 19.04 10.77
C VAL A 381 12.40 17.99 10.12
N VAL A 382 11.11 18.28 9.95
CA VAL A 382 10.18 17.34 9.30
C VAL A 382 10.57 17.13 7.84
N ARG A 383 10.88 18.17 7.07
CA ARG A 383 11.32 18.02 5.66
C ARG A 383 12.61 17.23 5.54
N ASP A 384 13.56 17.45 6.45
CA ASP A 384 14.85 16.75 6.44
C ASP A 384 14.72 15.25 6.82
N THR A 385 13.69 14.87 7.56
CA THR A 385 13.50 13.50 8.09
C THR A 385 12.34 12.74 7.50
N ALA A 386 11.44 13.41 6.77
CA ALA A 386 10.29 12.75 6.15
C ALA A 386 10.74 11.81 5.03
N THR A 387 10.10 10.64 5.00
CA THR A 387 10.32 9.62 3.98
C THR A 387 8.98 9.05 3.50
N GLY A 388 8.97 8.41 2.33
CA GLY A 388 7.85 7.58 1.89
C GLY A 388 7.75 6.31 2.73
N PHE A 389 6.55 5.77 2.82
CA PHE A 389 6.26 4.55 3.60
C PHE A 389 6.21 3.28 2.73
N ALA A 390 6.72 3.37 1.50
CA ALA A 390 6.69 2.31 0.49
C ALA A 390 5.27 1.88 0.08
N HIS A 391 4.35 2.83 0.02
CA HIS A 391 2.98 2.67 -0.40
C HIS A 391 2.61 3.49 -1.65
N PRO A 392 3.53 3.71 -2.64
CA PRO A 392 3.21 4.54 -3.79
C PRO A 392 2.10 3.91 -4.63
N VAL A 393 1.20 4.75 -5.15
CA VAL A 393 0.07 4.35 -6.01
C VAL A 393 -0.26 5.43 -7.04
N GLY A 394 -1.15 5.15 -7.99
CA GLY A 394 -1.91 6.15 -8.72
C GLY A 394 -1.32 6.66 -10.04
N THR A 395 -0.18 6.17 -10.48
CA THR A 395 0.50 6.61 -11.72
C THR A 395 -0.18 6.20 -13.03
N ALA A 396 -1.24 5.40 -12.95
CA ALA A 396 -2.11 5.03 -14.08
C ALA A 396 -3.57 4.94 -13.60
N SER A 397 -4.01 5.95 -12.84
CA SER A 397 -5.23 5.94 -12.04
C SER A 397 -6.49 5.60 -12.82
N MET A 398 -7.39 4.81 -12.20
CA MET A 398 -8.72 4.54 -12.73
C MET A 398 -9.66 5.70 -12.48
N SER A 399 -10.62 5.86 -13.39
CA SER A 399 -11.68 6.85 -13.28
C SER A 399 -12.91 6.41 -14.08
N SER A 400 -13.98 7.17 -14.07
CA SER A 400 -15.14 6.84 -14.88
C SER A 400 -14.79 6.82 -16.39
N LYS A 401 -15.45 5.95 -17.15
CA LYS A 401 -15.18 5.72 -18.58
C LYS A 401 -15.14 6.99 -19.41
N ASN A 402 -16.05 7.93 -19.10
CA ASN A 402 -16.19 9.17 -19.85
C ASN A 402 -15.37 10.34 -19.27
N SER A 403 -14.64 10.13 -18.18
CA SER A 403 -13.77 11.15 -17.62
C SER A 403 -12.60 11.44 -18.55
N LYS A 404 -12.27 12.73 -18.71
CA LYS A 404 -11.04 13.17 -19.40
C LYS A 404 -9.78 12.94 -18.55
N ARG A 405 -9.94 12.65 -17.26
CA ARG A 405 -8.86 12.35 -16.30
C ARG A 405 -8.75 10.85 -16.10
N GLY A 406 -7.56 10.43 -15.66
CA GLY A 406 -7.24 9.04 -15.41
C GLY A 406 -6.79 8.28 -16.66
N VAL A 407 -6.17 7.14 -16.44
CA VAL A 407 -5.49 6.34 -17.47
C VAL A 407 -6.32 5.11 -17.87
N VAL A 408 -6.99 4.48 -16.91
CA VAL A 408 -7.88 3.35 -17.17
C VAL A 408 -9.32 3.68 -16.77
N ASP A 409 -10.26 2.94 -17.36
CA ASP A 409 -11.66 2.97 -16.95
C ASP A 409 -11.96 2.05 -15.75
N HIS A 410 -13.22 1.95 -15.35
CA HIS A 410 -13.66 1.11 -14.23
C HIS A 410 -13.53 -0.40 -14.50
N GLU A 411 -13.35 -0.83 -15.74
CA GLU A 411 -13.02 -2.20 -16.12
C GLU A 411 -11.51 -2.42 -16.22
N LEU A 412 -10.69 -1.43 -15.80
CA LEU A 412 -9.23 -1.44 -15.86
C LEU A 412 -8.66 -1.42 -17.29
N LYS A 413 -9.48 -1.14 -18.31
CA LYS A 413 -9.07 -1.02 -19.71
C LYS A 413 -8.40 0.33 -19.96
N LEU A 414 -7.31 0.33 -20.71
CA LEU A 414 -6.60 1.55 -21.09
C LEU A 414 -7.53 2.44 -21.94
N LYS A 415 -7.69 3.69 -21.53
CA LYS A 415 -8.53 4.66 -22.25
C LYS A 415 -7.93 4.99 -23.62
N GLY A 416 -8.77 5.00 -24.66
CA GLY A 416 -8.35 5.31 -26.03
C GLY A 416 -7.60 4.18 -26.74
N ALA A 417 -7.45 3.01 -26.12
CA ALA A 417 -6.85 1.83 -26.75
C ALA A 417 -7.66 0.56 -26.48
N ALA A 418 -7.55 -0.42 -27.37
CA ALA A 418 -8.09 -1.76 -27.19
C ALA A 418 -6.96 -2.77 -26.93
N GLY A 419 -7.31 -3.93 -26.37
CA GLY A 419 -6.39 -5.06 -26.19
C GLY A 419 -5.47 -4.95 -24.98
N ILE A 420 -5.68 -4.02 -24.06
CA ILE A 420 -4.80 -3.80 -22.90
C ILE A 420 -5.59 -3.42 -21.65
N ARG A 421 -5.19 -4.02 -20.53
CA ARG A 421 -5.61 -3.65 -19.16
C ARG A 421 -4.40 -3.40 -18.26
N ILE A 422 -4.64 -2.70 -17.16
CA ILE A 422 -3.64 -2.48 -16.10
C ILE A 422 -4.21 -3.03 -14.79
N VAL A 423 -3.44 -3.92 -14.15
CA VAL A 423 -3.86 -4.60 -12.90
C VAL A 423 -2.71 -4.56 -11.91
N ASP A 424 -2.55 -3.44 -11.25
CA ASP A 424 -1.60 -3.22 -10.15
C ASP A 424 -1.94 -1.93 -9.38
N ALA A 425 -1.12 -1.54 -8.41
CA ALA A 425 -1.35 -0.35 -7.58
C ALA A 425 -1.31 0.98 -8.35
N SER A 426 -0.81 1.01 -9.59
CA SER A 426 -0.81 2.24 -10.40
C SER A 426 -2.22 2.71 -10.75
N VAL A 427 -3.21 1.80 -10.73
CA VAL A 427 -4.61 2.15 -11.06
C VAL A 427 -5.39 2.75 -9.89
N PHE A 428 -4.87 2.73 -8.67
CA PHE A 428 -5.57 3.32 -7.53
C PHE A 428 -5.82 4.81 -7.79
N PRO A 429 -7.05 5.32 -7.58
CA PRO A 429 -7.34 6.74 -7.77
C PRO A 429 -6.60 7.65 -6.76
N TYR A 430 -6.28 7.09 -5.60
CA TYR A 430 -5.52 7.70 -4.51
C TYR A 430 -5.03 6.58 -3.56
N VAL A 431 -4.09 6.90 -2.67
CA VAL A 431 -3.65 5.95 -1.64
C VAL A 431 -4.75 5.80 -0.59
N LEU A 432 -5.11 4.55 -0.28
CA LEU A 432 -6.04 4.21 0.80
C LEU A 432 -5.40 4.51 2.16
N ALA A 433 -6.20 4.85 3.15
CA ALA A 433 -5.72 5.04 4.51
C ALA A 433 -5.39 3.68 5.19
N ALA A 434 -4.49 2.91 4.57
CA ALA A 434 -4.05 1.57 4.96
C ALA A 434 -2.76 1.18 4.23
N HIS A 435 -2.10 0.10 4.66
CA HIS A 435 -1.05 -0.52 3.86
C HIS A 435 -1.64 -1.10 2.58
N THR A 436 -0.99 -0.90 1.45
CA THR A 436 -1.59 -1.09 0.12
C THR A 436 -1.71 -2.55 -0.33
N GLN A 437 -0.98 -3.48 0.30
CA GLN A 437 -0.87 -4.88 -0.14
C GLN A 437 -2.23 -5.59 -0.25
N ALA A 438 -3.08 -5.51 0.78
CA ALA A 438 -4.38 -6.18 0.77
C ALA A 438 -5.27 -5.63 -0.35
N ALA A 439 -5.29 -4.31 -0.55
CA ALA A 439 -6.07 -3.66 -1.59
C ALA A 439 -5.62 -4.08 -3.01
N VAL A 440 -4.31 -4.31 -3.23
CA VAL A 440 -3.80 -4.82 -4.51
C VAL A 440 -4.30 -6.24 -4.78
N TYR A 441 -4.30 -7.13 -3.77
CA TYR A 441 -4.88 -8.47 -3.95
C TYR A 441 -6.38 -8.42 -4.22
N ILE A 442 -7.13 -7.58 -3.50
CA ILE A 442 -8.58 -7.42 -3.69
C ILE A 442 -8.89 -6.92 -5.11
N LEU A 443 -8.13 -5.92 -5.59
CA LEU A 443 -8.23 -5.41 -6.95
C LEU A 443 -7.94 -6.52 -7.97
N ALA A 444 -6.87 -7.29 -7.78
CA ALA A 444 -6.46 -8.36 -8.70
C ALA A 444 -7.49 -9.50 -8.75
N GLU A 445 -8.10 -9.86 -7.62
CA GLU A 445 -9.17 -10.85 -7.54
C GLU A 445 -10.41 -10.42 -8.34
N ARG A 446 -10.81 -9.14 -8.24
CA ARG A 446 -11.88 -8.60 -9.08
C ARG A 446 -11.49 -8.52 -10.54
N ALA A 447 -10.27 -8.05 -10.84
CA ALA A 447 -9.76 -7.95 -12.19
C ALA A 447 -9.77 -9.32 -12.90
N ALA A 448 -9.46 -10.40 -12.19
CA ALA A 448 -9.52 -11.75 -12.74
C ALA A 448 -10.94 -12.13 -13.22
N ASP A 449 -11.99 -11.75 -12.48
CA ASP A 449 -13.37 -11.95 -12.92
C ASP A 449 -13.69 -11.04 -14.13
N LEU A 450 -13.33 -9.75 -14.10
CA LEU A 450 -13.52 -8.83 -15.24
C LEU A 450 -12.84 -9.31 -16.54
N ILE A 451 -11.69 -9.96 -16.42
CA ILE A 451 -10.96 -10.53 -17.56
C ILE A 451 -11.67 -11.78 -18.06
N ARG A 452 -12.00 -12.71 -17.17
CA ARG A 452 -12.71 -13.96 -17.53
C ARG A 452 -14.05 -13.68 -18.20
N ASP A 453 -14.82 -12.72 -17.67
CA ASP A 453 -16.16 -12.39 -18.17
C ASP A 453 -16.12 -11.62 -19.52
N ALA A 454 -14.94 -11.19 -19.97
CA ALA A 454 -14.73 -10.53 -21.25
C ALA A 454 -14.39 -11.48 -22.38
N TRP A 455 -14.00 -12.74 -22.08
CA TRP A 455 -13.53 -13.77 -23.03
C TRP A 455 -14.16 -15.15 -22.77
#